data_97946a6be0fb48955d1e90a6f55f2c5a
#
_entry.id   97946a6be0fb48955d1e90a6f55f2c5a
#
_cell.length_a   1.000
_cell.length_b   1.000
_cell.length_c   1.000
_cell.angle_alpha   90.00
_cell.angle_beta   90.00
_cell.angle_gamma   90.00
#
_symmetry.space_group_name_H-M   'P 1'
#
loop_
_entity.id
_entity.type
_entity.pdbx_description
1 polymer ?
#
loop_
_entity_poly.entity_id
_entity_poly.type
_entity_poly.pdbx_seq_one_letter_code
_entity_poly.pdbx_strand_id
1 'polypeptide(L)'
;MEEIQPGIHSKGEKIFTEAASDKPVYGEKFIEEGDRIFREWNPNRSKVGAAVKKDMDLELEKNAEVLYLGAASGTTVSHFSDILTNGFVFAVEYSDTVIRDLVHVAEERENIAPILANARNPEEYDDLVGEVDFLFQDISQKDQPEIFAKNAKKYLKDDG
;
A
#
# COMPACT_ATOMS: atom_id res chain seq x y z
N MET A 1 -11.30 -18.15 -8.19
CA MET A 1 -10.36 -17.00 -7.99
C MET A 1 -8.97 -17.44 -8.40
N GLU A 2 -8.34 -16.72 -9.28
CA GLU A 2 -7.01 -17.05 -9.83
C GLU A 2 -5.96 -16.07 -9.30
N GLU A 3 -4.86 -16.56 -8.73
CA GLU A 3 -3.74 -15.71 -8.33
C GLU A 3 -2.92 -15.34 -9.56
N ILE A 4 -2.85 -14.04 -9.88
CA ILE A 4 -2.16 -13.52 -11.07
C ILE A 4 -0.78 -12.94 -10.76
N GLN A 5 -0.59 -12.47 -9.51
CA GLN A 5 0.68 -12.02 -8.95
C GLN A 5 0.66 -12.38 -7.46
N PRO A 6 1.80 -12.39 -6.75
CA PRO A 6 1.78 -12.68 -5.31
C PRO A 6 0.74 -11.84 -4.56
N GLY A 7 -0.26 -12.50 -3.96
CA GLY A 7 -1.32 -11.85 -3.19
C GLY A 7 -2.39 -11.13 -4.00
N ILE A 8 -2.28 -11.10 -5.32
CA ILE A 8 -3.26 -10.45 -6.20
C ILE A 8 -3.99 -11.51 -7.02
N HIS A 9 -5.31 -11.46 -6.97
CA HIS A 9 -6.18 -12.45 -7.59
C HIS A 9 -7.12 -11.80 -8.61
N SER A 10 -7.61 -12.59 -9.56
CA SER A 10 -8.58 -12.14 -10.54
C SER A 10 -9.79 -13.05 -10.60
N LYS A 11 -10.91 -12.48 -10.95
CA LYS A 11 -12.15 -13.20 -11.30
C LYS A 11 -12.90 -12.39 -12.35
N GLY A 12 -12.96 -12.92 -13.56
CA GLY A 12 -13.44 -12.14 -14.69
C GLY A 12 -12.52 -10.96 -14.96
N GLU A 13 -13.09 -9.78 -15.09
CA GLU A 13 -12.33 -8.55 -15.35
C GLU A 13 -11.92 -7.80 -14.08
N LYS A 14 -12.21 -8.37 -12.92
CA LYS A 14 -11.93 -7.72 -11.63
C LYS A 14 -10.73 -8.31 -10.94
N ILE A 15 -10.06 -7.47 -10.16
CA ILE A 15 -8.93 -7.87 -9.32
C ILE A 15 -9.31 -7.76 -7.84
N PHE A 16 -8.63 -8.58 -7.03
CA PHE A 16 -8.93 -8.76 -5.60
C PHE A 16 -7.65 -8.98 -4.82
N THR A 17 -7.71 -8.67 -3.52
CA THR A 17 -6.72 -9.13 -2.55
C THR A 17 -7.45 -9.96 -1.48
N GLU A 18 -6.78 -10.94 -0.89
CA GLU A 18 -7.36 -11.70 0.21
C GLU A 18 -7.43 -10.84 1.46
N ALA A 19 -8.61 -10.69 2.03
CA ALA A 19 -8.88 -9.74 3.10
C ALA A 19 -8.12 -10.08 4.38
N ALA A 20 -7.29 -9.15 4.86
CA ALA A 20 -6.68 -9.22 6.17
C ALA A 20 -7.65 -8.81 7.29
N SER A 21 -8.73 -8.11 6.94
CA SER A 21 -9.79 -7.69 7.84
C SER A 21 -11.13 -7.78 7.14
N ASP A 22 -12.18 -8.12 7.87
CA ASP A 22 -13.55 -8.18 7.37
C ASP A 22 -14.25 -6.82 7.31
N LYS A 23 -13.56 -5.75 7.71
CA LYS A 23 -14.10 -4.39 7.70
C LYS A 23 -13.75 -3.68 6.39
N PRO A 24 -14.74 -3.10 5.71
CA PRO A 24 -14.48 -2.35 4.49
C PRO A 24 -13.69 -1.07 4.78
N VAL A 25 -12.84 -0.68 3.84
CA VAL A 25 -12.01 0.52 3.93
C VAL A 25 -12.66 1.69 3.16
N TYR A 26 -13.18 1.43 1.98
CA TYR A 26 -13.73 2.46 1.10
C TYR A 26 -15.04 2.04 0.43
N GLY A 27 -15.77 1.12 1.05
CA GLY A 27 -17.02 0.59 0.50
C GLY A 27 -16.82 -0.48 -0.57
N GLU A 28 -15.65 -1.09 -0.62
CA GLU A 28 -15.34 -2.16 -1.56
C GLU A 28 -16.18 -3.41 -1.29
N LYS A 29 -16.38 -4.19 -2.34
CA LYS A 29 -17.13 -5.44 -2.25
C LYS A 29 -16.24 -6.57 -1.73
N PHE A 30 -16.86 -7.47 -0.96
CA PHE A 30 -16.26 -8.69 -0.47
C PHE A 30 -16.87 -9.89 -1.17
N ILE A 31 -16.05 -10.87 -1.49
CA ILE A 31 -16.50 -12.16 -2.06
C ILE A 31 -15.93 -13.29 -1.21
N GLU A 32 -16.80 -14.20 -0.81
CA GLU A 32 -16.42 -15.42 -0.11
C GLU A 32 -16.22 -16.57 -1.12
N GLU A 33 -15.10 -17.27 -1.01
CA GLU A 33 -14.83 -18.50 -1.74
C GLU A 33 -14.25 -19.55 -0.78
N GLY A 34 -15.07 -20.52 -0.42
CA GLY A 34 -14.73 -21.50 0.61
C GLY A 34 -14.58 -20.82 1.97
N ASP A 35 -13.41 -20.98 2.57
CA ASP A 35 -13.05 -20.36 3.85
C ASP A 35 -12.26 -19.06 3.69
N ARG A 36 -12.13 -18.58 2.46
CA ARG A 36 -11.36 -17.38 2.11
C ARG A 36 -12.29 -16.23 1.75
N ILE A 37 -11.89 -15.02 2.15
CA ILE A 37 -12.61 -13.78 1.85
C ILE A 37 -11.71 -12.87 1.02
N PHE A 38 -12.23 -12.37 -0.09
CA PHE A 38 -11.51 -11.50 -1.01
C PHE A 38 -12.15 -10.12 -1.06
N ARG A 39 -11.32 -9.09 -1.13
CA ARG A 39 -11.73 -7.70 -1.28
C ARG A 39 -11.51 -7.26 -2.73
N GLU A 40 -12.54 -6.70 -3.35
CA GLU A 40 -12.39 -6.12 -4.69
C GLU A 40 -11.45 -4.92 -4.63
N TRP A 41 -10.46 -4.91 -5.52
CA TRP A 41 -9.54 -3.78 -5.68
C TRP A 41 -10.07 -2.87 -6.79
N ASN A 42 -10.73 -1.79 -6.41
CA ASN A 42 -11.41 -0.91 -7.36
C ASN A 42 -10.38 -0.01 -8.09
N PRO A 43 -10.22 -0.17 -9.41
CA PRO A 43 -9.27 0.62 -10.19
C PRO A 43 -9.63 2.11 -10.27
N ASN A 44 -10.89 2.47 -10.01
CA ASN A 44 -11.33 3.87 -9.99
C ASN A 44 -10.94 4.59 -8.69
N ARG A 45 -10.56 3.84 -7.67
CA ARG A 45 -10.19 4.35 -6.36
C ARG A 45 -8.71 4.14 -6.04
N SER A 46 -7.93 3.56 -6.95
CA SER A 46 -6.52 3.24 -6.74
C SER A 46 -5.79 3.24 -8.08
N LYS A 47 -4.80 4.13 -8.22
CA LYS A 47 -3.94 4.17 -9.41
C LYS A 47 -3.14 2.88 -9.58
N VAL A 48 -2.69 2.30 -8.47
CA VAL A 48 -1.98 1.01 -8.49
C VAL A 48 -2.90 -0.10 -8.97
N GLY A 49 -4.12 -0.16 -8.43
CA GLY A 49 -5.13 -1.13 -8.88
C GLY A 49 -5.42 -1.01 -10.37
N ALA A 50 -5.54 0.23 -10.86
CA ALA A 50 -5.74 0.49 -12.29
C ALA A 50 -4.55 0.00 -13.13
N ALA A 51 -3.33 0.21 -12.66
CA ALA A 51 -2.11 -0.23 -13.35
C ALA A 51 -2.00 -1.75 -13.37
N VAL A 52 -2.26 -2.42 -12.25
CA VAL A 52 -2.27 -3.89 -12.16
C VAL A 52 -3.31 -4.48 -13.10
N LYS A 53 -4.49 -3.87 -13.17
CA LYS A 53 -5.55 -4.32 -14.10
C LYS A 53 -5.13 -4.19 -15.56
N LYS A 54 -4.18 -3.30 -15.87
CA LYS A 54 -3.58 -3.14 -17.20
C LYS A 54 -2.29 -3.95 -17.36
N ASP A 55 -2.16 -5.04 -16.62
CA ASP A 55 -1.06 -6.00 -16.68
C ASP A 55 0.29 -5.47 -16.17
N MET A 56 0.32 -4.41 -15.35
CA MET A 56 1.54 -4.02 -14.67
C MET A 56 1.92 -5.08 -13.63
N ASP A 57 3.15 -5.56 -13.70
CA ASP A 57 3.69 -6.40 -12.63
C ASP A 57 4.15 -5.49 -11.49
N LEU A 58 3.53 -5.65 -10.33
CA LEU A 58 3.85 -4.84 -9.17
C LEU A 58 5.17 -5.25 -8.51
N GLU A 59 5.58 -6.51 -8.71
CA GLU A 59 6.80 -7.07 -8.13
C GLU A 59 6.84 -6.94 -6.59
N LEU A 60 5.69 -6.99 -5.96
CA LEU A 60 5.56 -6.86 -4.51
C LEU A 60 5.49 -8.26 -3.87
N GLU A 61 6.57 -8.63 -3.18
CA GLU A 61 6.66 -9.91 -2.48
C GLU A 61 5.90 -9.86 -1.14
N LYS A 62 5.37 -11.01 -0.73
CA LYS A 62 4.54 -11.12 0.49
C LYS A 62 5.29 -10.79 1.79
N ASN A 63 6.62 -10.88 1.77
CA ASN A 63 7.49 -10.60 2.92
C ASN A 63 8.19 -9.25 2.85
N ALA A 64 7.84 -8.42 1.87
CA ALA A 64 8.51 -7.14 1.67
C ALA A 64 8.22 -6.15 2.80
N GLU A 65 9.21 -5.32 3.12
CA GLU A 65 9.02 -4.10 3.89
C GLU A 65 8.90 -2.94 2.91
N VAL A 66 7.83 -2.18 3.03
CA VAL A 66 7.42 -1.15 2.07
C VAL A 66 7.42 0.22 2.73
N LEU A 67 7.99 1.20 2.06
CA LEU A 67 7.79 2.62 2.38
C LEU A 67 6.84 3.21 1.34
N TYR A 68 5.67 3.64 1.78
CA TYR A 68 4.64 4.21 0.93
C TYR A 68 4.52 5.72 1.21
N LEU A 69 4.85 6.53 0.23
CA LEU A 69 4.81 8.00 0.34
C LEU A 69 3.53 8.54 -0.30
N GLY A 70 2.77 9.30 0.48
CA GLY A 70 1.48 9.80 0.03
C GLY A 70 0.36 8.78 0.21
N ALA A 71 0.28 8.20 1.40
CA ALA A 71 -0.63 7.09 1.71
C ALA A 71 -2.12 7.48 1.68
N ALA A 72 -2.42 8.77 1.79
CA ALA A 72 -3.78 9.31 1.81
C ALA A 72 -4.66 8.64 2.87
N SER A 73 -5.88 8.29 2.53
CA SER A 73 -6.83 7.64 3.46
C SER A 73 -6.59 6.15 3.66
N GLY A 74 -5.64 5.56 2.92
CA GLY A 74 -5.25 4.16 3.09
C GLY A 74 -5.92 3.18 2.13
N THR A 75 -6.61 3.63 1.10
CA THR A 75 -7.27 2.76 0.11
C THR A 75 -6.27 1.77 -0.51
N THR A 76 -5.23 2.27 -1.15
CA THR A 76 -4.20 1.42 -1.78
C THR A 76 -3.37 0.69 -0.72
N VAL A 77 -3.00 1.38 0.37
CA VAL A 77 -2.23 0.80 1.47
C VAL A 77 -2.95 -0.42 2.06
N SER A 78 -4.28 -0.40 2.15
CA SER A 78 -5.04 -1.54 2.67
C SER A 78 -4.88 -2.79 1.80
N HIS A 79 -4.81 -2.63 0.48
CA HIS A 79 -4.54 -3.75 -0.44
C HIS A 79 -3.10 -4.22 -0.34
N PHE A 80 -2.14 -3.31 -0.18
CA PHE A 80 -0.76 -3.67 0.12
C PHE A 80 -0.68 -4.48 1.41
N SER A 81 -1.40 -4.07 2.44
CA SER A 81 -1.49 -4.80 3.71
C SER A 81 -2.01 -6.23 3.52
N ASP A 82 -3.02 -6.41 2.69
CA ASP A 82 -3.54 -7.75 2.36
C ASP A 82 -2.47 -8.62 1.68
N ILE A 83 -1.69 -8.03 0.76
CA ILE A 83 -0.63 -8.73 0.03
C ILE A 83 0.54 -9.11 0.96
N LEU A 84 0.91 -8.20 1.86
CA LEU A 84 2.07 -8.32 2.73
C LEU A 84 1.80 -9.20 3.95
N THR A 85 1.45 -10.46 3.73
CA THR A 85 1.09 -11.40 4.80
C THR A 85 2.21 -11.65 5.80
N ASN A 86 3.47 -11.49 5.39
CA ASN A 86 4.68 -11.60 6.23
C ASN A 86 5.55 -10.35 6.11
N GLY A 87 4.97 -9.25 5.65
CA GLY A 87 5.67 -8.00 5.44
C GLY A 87 5.08 -6.86 6.26
N PHE A 88 5.43 -5.64 5.87
CA PHE A 88 5.04 -4.45 6.62
C PHE A 88 5.04 -3.23 5.70
N VAL A 89 4.12 -2.29 5.93
CA VAL A 89 4.09 -1.01 5.21
C VAL A 89 4.16 0.18 6.16
N PHE A 90 5.16 1.01 5.95
CA PHE A 90 5.29 2.33 6.57
C PHE A 90 4.59 3.33 5.65
N ALA A 91 3.50 3.91 6.12
CA ALA A 91 2.61 4.72 5.32
C ALA A 91 2.72 6.20 5.73
N VAL A 92 3.42 6.99 4.92
CA VAL A 92 3.67 8.40 5.18
C VAL A 92 2.58 9.24 4.54
N GLU A 93 1.94 10.09 5.34
CA GLU A 93 0.93 11.05 4.88
C GLU A 93 1.16 12.40 5.54
N TYR A 94 1.11 13.46 4.74
CA TYR A 94 1.37 14.84 5.20
C TYR A 94 0.15 15.49 5.83
N SER A 95 -1.06 15.16 5.35
CA SER A 95 -2.30 15.79 5.83
C SER A 95 -2.73 15.27 7.19
N ASP A 96 -2.82 16.13 8.19
CA ASP A 96 -3.29 15.79 9.52
C ASP A 96 -4.78 15.42 9.56
N THR A 97 -5.55 15.87 8.59
CA THR A 97 -6.96 15.51 8.43
C THR A 97 -7.11 14.13 7.81
N VAL A 98 -6.44 13.90 6.69
CA VAL A 98 -6.55 12.67 5.91
C VAL A 98 -5.95 11.47 6.65
N ILE A 99 -4.87 11.66 7.40
CA ILE A 99 -4.21 10.56 8.13
C ILE A 99 -5.13 9.91 9.16
N ARG A 100 -6.16 10.58 9.61
CA ARG A 100 -7.13 10.00 10.55
C ARG A 100 -7.82 8.77 9.96
N ASP A 101 -8.16 8.82 8.68
CA ASP A 101 -8.74 7.68 7.98
C ASP A 101 -7.73 6.53 7.87
N LEU A 102 -6.47 6.87 7.58
CA LEU A 102 -5.38 5.88 7.52
C LEU A 102 -5.16 5.20 8.87
N VAL A 103 -5.24 5.95 9.97
CA VAL A 103 -5.11 5.40 11.32
C VAL A 103 -6.23 4.39 11.60
N HIS A 104 -7.47 4.68 11.19
CA HIS A 104 -8.59 3.74 11.32
C HIS A 104 -8.34 2.45 10.54
N VAL A 105 -7.78 2.54 9.34
CA VAL A 105 -7.40 1.35 8.56
C VAL A 105 -6.34 0.55 9.31
N ALA A 106 -5.33 1.22 9.86
CA ALA A 106 -4.22 0.58 10.57
C ALA A 106 -4.67 -0.10 11.87
N GLU A 107 -5.70 0.41 12.55
CA GLU A 107 -6.23 -0.19 13.78
C GLU A 107 -6.76 -1.61 13.57
N GLU A 108 -7.20 -1.93 12.35
CA GLU A 108 -7.74 -3.24 11.99
C GLU A 108 -6.68 -4.17 11.38
N ARG A 109 -5.42 -3.75 11.34
CA ARG A 109 -4.34 -4.47 10.66
C ARG A 109 -3.04 -4.37 11.44
N GLU A 110 -2.28 -5.45 11.47
CA GLU A 110 -1.04 -5.55 12.26
C GLU A 110 0.19 -5.03 11.50
N ASN A 111 0.09 -4.82 10.19
CA ASN A 111 1.24 -4.57 9.32
C ASN A 111 1.25 -3.20 8.65
N ILE A 112 0.56 -2.22 9.22
CA ILE A 112 0.58 -0.82 8.76
C ILE A 112 1.04 0.09 9.90
N ALA A 113 2.04 0.94 9.63
CA ALA A 113 2.44 2.03 10.51
C ALA A 113 2.13 3.37 9.83
N PRO A 114 1.07 4.08 10.24
CA PRO A 114 0.82 5.44 9.76
C PRO A 114 1.85 6.40 10.32
N ILE A 115 2.39 7.27 9.46
CA ILE A 115 3.40 8.27 9.84
C ILE A 115 2.96 9.63 9.32
N LEU A 116 2.68 10.56 10.24
CA LEU A 116 2.38 11.95 9.88
C LEU A 116 3.70 12.69 9.66
N ALA A 117 4.05 12.88 8.39
CA ALA A 117 5.29 13.54 8.02
C ALA A 117 5.25 14.05 6.59
N ASN A 118 6.17 14.94 6.27
CA ASN A 118 6.36 15.43 4.92
C ASN A 118 7.44 14.58 4.22
N ALA A 119 7.09 13.92 3.14
CA ALA A 119 8.02 13.07 2.37
C ALA A 119 9.21 13.85 1.78
N ARG A 120 9.13 15.17 1.69
CA ARG A 120 10.25 16.04 1.32
C ARG A 120 11.38 16.03 2.34
N ASN A 121 11.07 15.67 3.56
CA ASN A 121 11.99 15.67 4.69
C ASN A 121 12.13 14.25 5.24
N PRO A 122 12.80 13.34 4.53
CA PRO A 122 12.87 11.93 4.94
C PRO A 122 13.52 11.72 6.31
N GLU A 123 14.31 12.65 6.78
CA GLU A 123 14.90 12.62 8.12
C GLU A 123 13.87 12.68 9.25
N GLU A 124 12.65 13.18 8.98
CA GLU A 124 11.60 13.29 9.99
C GLU A 124 11.12 11.93 10.52
N TYR A 125 11.33 10.86 9.76
CA TYR A 125 10.86 9.51 10.14
C TYR A 125 11.97 8.45 10.19
N ASP A 126 13.23 8.87 10.28
CA ASP A 126 14.36 7.94 10.33
C ASP A 126 14.40 7.09 11.59
N ASP A 127 13.78 7.56 12.69
CA ASP A 127 13.64 6.78 13.92
C ASP A 127 12.64 5.62 13.78
N LEU A 128 11.75 5.68 12.79
CA LEU A 128 10.66 4.73 12.61
C LEU A 128 10.90 3.76 11.46
N VAL A 129 11.58 4.22 10.41
CA VAL A 129 11.77 3.46 9.18
C VAL A 129 13.23 3.04 9.03
N GLY A 130 13.45 1.73 8.93
CA GLY A 130 14.77 1.19 8.57
C GLY A 130 14.88 1.02 7.05
N GLU A 131 15.78 0.12 6.61
CA GLU A 131 15.88 -0.23 5.20
C GLU A 131 14.61 -0.95 4.71
N VAL A 132 14.15 -0.61 3.51
CA VAL A 132 12.97 -1.21 2.91
C VAL A 132 13.31 -1.89 1.57
N ASP A 133 12.48 -2.88 1.22
CA ASP A 133 12.62 -3.63 -0.03
C ASP A 133 11.93 -2.94 -1.20
N PHE A 134 10.93 -2.11 -0.91
CA PHE A 134 10.04 -1.54 -1.92
C PHE A 134 9.69 -0.10 -1.51
N LEU A 135 9.81 0.81 -2.47
CA LEU A 135 9.43 2.22 -2.28
C LEU A 135 8.36 2.59 -3.31
N PHE A 136 7.23 3.07 -2.85
CA PHE A 136 6.15 3.57 -3.69
C PHE A 136 5.82 5.02 -3.34
N GLN A 137 5.56 5.84 -4.36
CA GLN A 137 5.21 7.25 -4.18
C GLN A 137 3.98 7.62 -5.00
N ASP A 138 2.99 8.19 -4.31
CA ASP A 138 1.77 8.72 -4.92
C ASP A 138 1.45 10.09 -4.30
N ILE A 139 2.21 11.10 -4.72
CA ILE A 139 2.05 12.49 -4.28
C ILE A 139 1.85 13.40 -5.48
N SER A 140 1.12 14.52 -5.30
CA SER A 140 0.76 15.46 -6.39
C SER A 140 1.59 16.74 -6.31
N GLN A 141 2.92 16.61 -6.43
CA GLN A 141 3.83 17.75 -6.33
C GLN A 141 4.79 17.79 -7.50
N LYS A 142 5.22 18.99 -7.90
CA LYS A 142 6.11 19.17 -9.06
C LYS A 142 7.49 18.55 -8.86
N ASP A 143 7.96 18.47 -7.63
CA ASP A 143 9.26 17.94 -7.26
C ASP A 143 9.23 16.44 -6.89
N GLN A 144 8.26 15.69 -7.41
CA GLN A 144 8.13 14.24 -7.16
C GLN A 144 9.42 13.46 -7.40
N PRO A 145 10.17 13.66 -8.52
CA PRO A 145 11.41 12.91 -8.73
C PRO A 145 12.47 13.16 -7.67
N GLU A 146 12.59 14.39 -7.18
CA GLU A 146 13.54 14.75 -6.13
C GLU A 146 13.16 14.13 -4.80
N ILE A 147 11.87 14.14 -4.46
CA ILE A 147 11.34 13.51 -3.24
C ILE A 147 11.59 12.01 -3.27
N PHE A 148 11.28 11.37 -4.39
CA PHE A 148 11.53 9.94 -4.57
C PHE A 148 13.01 9.61 -4.39
N ALA A 149 13.90 10.36 -5.05
CA ALA A 149 15.34 10.13 -4.98
C ALA A 149 15.89 10.26 -3.56
N LYS A 150 15.44 11.26 -2.80
CA LYS A 150 15.85 11.43 -1.39
C LYS A 150 15.47 10.24 -0.53
N ASN A 151 14.24 9.77 -0.68
CA ASN A 151 13.75 8.62 0.11
C ASN A 151 14.42 7.32 -0.34
N ALA A 152 14.57 7.10 -1.63
CA ALA A 152 15.25 5.91 -2.16
C ALA A 152 16.70 5.82 -1.66
N LYS A 153 17.44 6.91 -1.70
CA LYS A 153 18.82 6.97 -1.24
C LYS A 153 18.93 6.64 0.25
N LYS A 154 17.97 7.10 1.05
CA LYS A 154 18.00 6.95 2.50
C LYS A 154 17.52 5.58 2.97
N TYR A 155 16.48 5.04 2.34
CA TYR A 155 15.76 3.87 2.86
C TYR A 155 15.77 2.65 1.97
N LEU A 156 15.83 2.81 0.65
CA LEU A 156 15.71 1.67 -0.25
C LEU A 156 17.00 0.86 -0.27
N LYS A 157 16.88 -0.45 -0.08
CA LYS A 157 18.00 -1.40 -0.22
C LYS A 157 18.57 -1.36 -1.64
N ASP A 158 19.84 -1.74 -1.82
CA ASP A 158 20.53 -1.72 -3.12
C ASP A 158 19.81 -2.56 -4.19
N ASP A 159 19.16 -3.65 -3.77
CA ASP A 159 18.40 -4.56 -4.64
C ASP A 159 16.89 -4.29 -4.64
N GLY A 160 16.51 -3.22 -3.99
CA GLY A 160 15.10 -2.82 -3.90
C GLY A 160 14.56 -2.14 -5.15
#